data_524df29704a1d720fc3f970438dea847
#
_entry.id   524df29704a1d720fc3f970438dea847
#
_cell.length_a   1.000
_cell.length_b   1.000
_cell.length_c   1.000
_cell.angle_alpha   90.00
_cell.angle_beta   90.00
_cell.angle_gamma   90.00
#
_symmetry.space_group_name_H-M   'P 1'
#
loop_
_entity.id
_entity.type
_entity.pdbx_description
1 polymer ?
#
loop_
_entity_poly.entity_id
_entity_poly.type
_entity_poly.pdbx_seq_one_letter_code
_entity_poly.pdbx_strand_id
1 'polypeptide(L)'
;MTTSQRLDLIASVADFFEPYTGHFDRESLQRAWDTEVSAPSVQIPNYLVHILSGNTPHAAYQSLLNGLILGAKNRIKLPSHALLDFQLPPIMADFMEISRHLPEDWLSEADALVVFGSDQTLRHFRERCPLETPFIGHGHRYGIAWIQDPSAEAAQLAARDIGLFDQNGCLSLQTIYLEQPRAFGPLLAKALEAFEAEHPRAKLDRSSSGAISTLREEMRFLAANDPENYELWESQGSTAWTIIFQNSHHPTLSPGNRTVYLRPTPSDFSALQNLSGIALHPYEPRFDLPSPRIFPLGEAQFPPALWAHDGVLPLASLVSHQTISPKINASSGKS
;
A
#
# COMPACT_ATOMS: atom_id res chain seq x y z
N MET A 1 -21.80 -15.27 17.46
CA MET A 1 -21.34 -13.96 18.02
C MET A 1 -22.07 -12.86 17.28
N THR A 2 -22.65 -11.88 18.00
CA THR A 2 -23.30 -10.72 17.37
C THR A 2 -22.25 -9.74 16.83
N THR A 3 -22.66 -8.82 15.92
CA THR A 3 -21.77 -7.77 15.41
C THR A 3 -21.17 -6.94 16.55
N SER A 4 -21.98 -6.53 17.53
CA SER A 4 -21.47 -5.76 18.69
C SER A 4 -20.40 -6.53 19.46
N GLN A 5 -20.66 -7.78 19.82
CA GLN A 5 -19.68 -8.62 20.53
C GLN A 5 -18.36 -8.80 19.73
N ARG A 6 -18.46 -8.90 18.40
CA ARG A 6 -17.29 -9.01 17.53
C ARG A 6 -16.46 -7.73 17.51
N LEU A 7 -17.12 -6.57 17.36
CA LEU A 7 -16.41 -5.30 17.38
C LEU A 7 -15.79 -5.00 18.75
N ASP A 8 -16.45 -5.42 19.85
CA ASP A 8 -15.88 -5.34 21.20
C ASP A 8 -14.61 -6.21 21.33
N LEU A 9 -14.65 -7.42 20.77
CA LEU A 9 -13.51 -8.32 20.74
C LEU A 9 -12.31 -7.74 19.96
N ILE A 10 -12.57 -7.17 18.77
CA ILE A 10 -11.55 -6.56 17.93
C ILE A 10 -10.95 -5.34 18.65
N ALA A 11 -11.78 -4.49 19.27
CA ALA A 11 -11.32 -3.33 20.03
C ALA A 11 -10.43 -3.75 21.22
N SER A 12 -10.70 -4.91 21.86
CA SER A 12 -9.90 -5.40 22.98
C SER A 12 -8.46 -5.79 22.62
N VAL A 13 -8.15 -5.92 21.33
CA VAL A 13 -6.82 -6.23 20.77
C VAL A 13 -6.28 -5.13 19.87
N ALA A 14 -6.84 -3.94 19.95
CA ALA A 14 -6.43 -2.81 19.12
C ALA A 14 -4.93 -2.51 19.21
N ASP A 15 -4.36 -2.54 20.42
CA ASP A 15 -2.92 -2.30 20.66
C ASP A 15 -2.01 -3.25 19.86
N PHE A 16 -2.49 -4.46 19.60
CA PHE A 16 -1.75 -5.41 18.75
C PHE A 16 -1.70 -4.97 17.28
N PHE A 17 -2.82 -4.44 16.78
CA PHE A 17 -2.94 -4.02 15.38
C PHE A 17 -2.36 -2.62 15.12
N GLU A 18 -2.40 -1.73 16.11
CA GLU A 18 -2.04 -0.31 15.96
C GLU A 18 -0.69 -0.06 15.26
N PRO A 19 0.40 -0.81 15.53
CA PRO A 19 1.68 -0.62 14.83
C PRO A 19 1.61 -0.85 13.32
N TYR A 20 0.59 -1.57 12.84
CA TYR A 20 0.44 -1.97 11.44
C TYR A 20 -0.73 -1.29 10.74
N THR A 21 -1.79 -0.98 11.47
CA THR A 21 -3.05 -0.48 10.89
C THR A 21 -3.32 0.99 11.24
N GLY A 22 -2.54 1.59 12.13
CA GLY A 22 -2.88 2.83 12.79
C GLY A 22 -3.93 2.63 13.90
N HIS A 23 -4.14 3.67 14.69
CA HIS A 23 -5.06 3.65 15.82
C HIS A 23 -6.52 3.47 15.40
N PHE A 24 -7.23 2.62 16.10
CA PHE A 24 -8.69 2.48 16.03
C PHE A 24 -9.26 2.11 17.39
N ASP A 25 -10.50 2.45 17.60
CA ASP A 25 -11.28 2.12 18.79
C ASP A 25 -12.63 1.49 18.43
N ARG A 26 -13.40 1.14 19.45
CA ARG A 26 -14.72 0.54 19.28
C ARG A 26 -15.68 1.45 18.48
N GLU A 27 -15.56 2.76 18.66
CA GLU A 27 -16.42 3.74 17.99
C GLU A 27 -16.10 3.86 16.51
N SER A 28 -14.82 3.92 16.14
CA SER A 28 -14.37 3.95 14.74
C SER A 28 -14.77 2.66 14.00
N LEU A 29 -14.66 1.50 14.64
CA LEU A 29 -15.13 0.23 14.09
C LEU A 29 -16.65 0.25 13.83
N GLN A 30 -17.43 0.79 14.77
CA GLN A 30 -18.88 0.91 14.62
C GLN A 30 -19.24 1.87 13.49
N ARG A 31 -18.59 3.04 13.42
CA ARG A 31 -18.80 4.01 12.32
C ARG A 31 -18.53 3.37 10.95
N ALA A 32 -17.42 2.65 10.80
CA ALA A 32 -17.11 1.95 9.56
C ALA A 32 -18.20 0.93 9.19
N TRP A 33 -18.62 0.12 10.15
CA TRP A 33 -19.71 -0.84 9.97
C TRP A 33 -21.00 -0.16 9.52
N ASP A 34 -21.44 0.88 10.25
CA ASP A 34 -22.70 1.59 9.98
C ASP A 34 -22.70 2.30 8.63
N THR A 35 -21.54 2.80 8.23
CA THR A 35 -21.38 3.54 6.98
C THR A 35 -21.31 2.62 5.75
N GLU A 36 -20.64 1.47 5.88
CA GLU A 36 -20.28 0.66 4.72
C GLU A 36 -21.09 -0.63 4.59
N VAL A 37 -21.65 -1.18 5.69
CA VAL A 37 -22.16 -2.56 5.72
C VAL A 37 -23.61 -2.65 6.21
N SER A 38 -24.14 -1.67 6.91
CA SER A 38 -25.44 -1.76 7.59
C SER A 38 -26.67 -1.87 6.69
N ALA A 39 -26.53 -1.77 5.37
CA ALA A 39 -27.67 -1.88 4.44
C ALA A 39 -28.27 -3.30 4.43
N PRO A 40 -29.60 -3.46 4.49
CA PRO A 40 -30.26 -4.77 4.60
C PRO A 40 -30.02 -5.72 3.42
N SER A 41 -29.61 -5.18 2.27
CA SER A 41 -29.31 -5.97 1.05
C SER A 41 -27.88 -6.51 1.01
N VAL A 42 -27.04 -6.16 1.99
CA VAL A 42 -25.65 -6.56 2.03
C VAL A 42 -25.52 -8.01 2.49
N GLN A 43 -24.76 -8.79 1.75
CA GLN A 43 -24.34 -10.13 2.12
C GLN A 43 -22.88 -10.11 2.57
N ILE A 44 -22.67 -10.47 3.82
CA ILE A 44 -21.34 -10.56 4.43
C ILE A 44 -20.69 -11.89 4.00
N PRO A 45 -19.39 -11.88 3.60
CA PRO A 45 -18.69 -13.10 3.24
C PRO A 45 -18.56 -14.06 4.44
N ASN A 46 -18.80 -15.36 4.22
CA ASN A 46 -18.42 -16.38 5.19
C ASN A 46 -16.93 -16.67 5.13
N TYR A 47 -16.38 -16.81 3.92
CA TYR A 47 -14.96 -17.04 3.66
C TYR A 47 -14.35 -15.89 2.88
N LEU A 48 -13.38 -15.22 3.49
CA LEU A 48 -12.56 -14.19 2.85
C LEU A 48 -11.15 -14.71 2.65
N VAL A 49 -10.72 -14.80 1.40
CA VAL A 49 -9.37 -15.26 1.05
C VAL A 49 -8.44 -14.07 0.84
N HIS A 50 -7.28 -14.12 1.49
CA HIS A 50 -6.22 -13.11 1.39
C HIS A 50 -4.98 -13.73 0.76
N ILE A 51 -4.58 -13.26 -0.41
CA ILE A 51 -3.31 -13.60 -1.05
C ILE A 51 -2.34 -12.46 -0.74
N LEU A 52 -1.40 -12.70 0.17
CA LEU A 52 -0.52 -11.65 0.68
C LEU A 52 0.81 -11.60 -0.08
N SER A 53 1.32 -10.38 -0.27
CA SER A 53 2.72 -10.12 -0.63
C SER A 53 3.59 -10.06 0.62
N GLY A 54 4.89 -10.37 0.49
CA GLY A 54 5.83 -10.40 1.62
C GLY A 54 6.56 -9.08 1.91
N ASN A 55 6.20 -8.01 1.21
CA ASN A 55 7.02 -6.80 1.18
C ASN A 55 6.86 -5.92 2.43
N THR A 56 5.65 -5.80 2.95
CA THR A 56 5.35 -5.01 4.15
C THR A 56 4.25 -5.66 4.98
N PRO A 57 4.27 -5.53 6.31
CA PRO A 57 3.24 -6.10 7.18
C PRO A 57 1.92 -5.34 7.12
N HIS A 58 1.93 -4.02 6.88
CA HIS A 58 0.77 -3.14 7.00
C HIS A 58 -0.41 -3.59 6.16
N ALA A 59 -0.22 -3.83 4.87
CA ALA A 59 -1.28 -4.26 3.96
C ALA A 59 -1.95 -5.58 4.40
N ALA A 60 -1.14 -6.52 4.91
CA ALA A 60 -1.61 -7.80 5.43
C ALA A 60 -2.52 -7.61 6.64
N TYR A 61 -2.07 -6.85 7.64
CA TYR A 61 -2.85 -6.63 8.87
C TYR A 61 -4.08 -5.76 8.64
N GLN A 62 -4.02 -4.77 7.74
CA GLN A 62 -5.19 -3.97 7.36
C GLN A 62 -6.26 -4.83 6.67
N SER A 63 -5.85 -5.66 5.70
CA SER A 63 -6.77 -6.56 5.01
C SER A 63 -7.43 -7.56 5.99
N LEU A 64 -6.63 -8.09 6.93
CA LEU A 64 -7.13 -8.99 7.96
C LEU A 64 -8.12 -8.29 8.90
N LEU A 65 -7.81 -7.07 9.35
CA LEU A 65 -8.72 -6.27 10.19
C LEU A 65 -10.09 -6.11 9.52
N ASN A 66 -10.13 -5.83 8.22
CA ASN A 66 -11.38 -5.72 7.46
C ASN A 66 -12.19 -7.03 7.48
N GLY A 67 -11.53 -8.16 7.27
CA GLY A 67 -12.19 -9.47 7.32
C GLY A 67 -12.71 -9.84 8.73
N LEU A 68 -11.97 -9.46 9.78
CA LEU A 68 -12.41 -9.63 11.16
C LEU A 68 -13.62 -8.76 11.48
N ILE A 69 -13.65 -7.50 11.04
CA ILE A 69 -14.80 -6.61 11.21
C ILE A 69 -16.03 -7.18 10.53
N LEU A 70 -15.90 -7.74 9.35
CA LEU A 70 -17.00 -8.40 8.64
C LEU A 70 -17.46 -9.70 9.36
N GLY A 71 -16.59 -10.33 10.13
CA GLY A 71 -16.86 -11.60 10.81
C GLY A 71 -16.68 -12.80 9.88
N ALA A 72 -15.98 -12.62 8.79
CA ALA A 72 -15.61 -13.69 7.89
C ALA A 72 -14.58 -14.63 8.53
N LYS A 73 -14.56 -15.88 8.09
CA LYS A 73 -13.43 -16.77 8.30
C LYS A 73 -12.35 -16.40 7.30
N ASN A 74 -11.21 -15.92 7.81
CA ASN A 74 -10.13 -15.38 7.00
C ASN A 74 -9.16 -16.50 6.62
N ARG A 75 -9.01 -16.77 5.34
CA ARG A 75 -8.07 -17.74 4.76
C ARG A 75 -6.88 -16.99 4.20
N ILE A 76 -5.74 -17.15 4.83
CA ILE A 76 -4.55 -16.31 4.59
C ILE A 76 -3.48 -17.14 3.92
N LYS A 77 -3.24 -16.86 2.64
CA LYS A 77 -2.12 -17.42 1.88
C LYS A 77 -0.90 -16.51 2.05
N LEU A 78 0.07 -16.96 2.83
CA LEU A 78 1.35 -16.27 3.00
C LEU A 78 2.24 -16.44 1.76
N PRO A 79 3.11 -15.47 1.44
CA PRO A 79 4.10 -15.62 0.38
C PRO A 79 5.08 -16.75 0.70
N SER A 80 5.62 -17.40 -0.34
CA SER A 80 6.52 -18.55 -0.18
C SER A 80 7.82 -18.19 0.54
N HIS A 81 8.25 -16.93 0.42
CA HIS A 81 9.50 -16.40 0.98
C HIS A 81 9.23 -15.22 1.93
N ALA A 82 8.20 -15.34 2.78
CA ALA A 82 7.86 -14.27 3.70
C ALA A 82 8.97 -14.04 4.73
N LEU A 83 9.43 -12.80 4.80
CA LEU A 83 10.17 -12.26 5.95
C LEU A 83 9.23 -11.98 7.13
N LEU A 84 7.91 -12.04 6.90
CA LEU A 84 6.89 -11.77 7.89
C LEU A 84 6.69 -12.99 8.81
N ASP A 85 7.11 -12.84 10.04
CA ASP A 85 6.59 -13.63 11.14
C ASP A 85 5.16 -13.12 11.43
N PHE A 86 4.18 -13.75 10.74
CA PHE A 86 2.78 -13.35 10.85
C PHE A 86 2.20 -13.94 12.13
N GLN A 87 2.23 -13.15 13.19
CA GLN A 87 1.68 -13.50 14.50
C GLN A 87 0.32 -12.85 14.69
N LEU A 88 -0.54 -13.50 15.46
CA LEU A 88 -1.88 -13.03 15.76
C LEU A 88 -2.21 -13.29 17.23
N PRO A 89 -3.06 -12.45 17.85
CA PRO A 89 -3.56 -12.73 19.18
C PRO A 89 -4.28 -14.09 19.20
N PRO A 90 -3.99 -14.97 20.18
CA PRO A 90 -4.61 -16.30 20.26
C PRO A 90 -6.14 -16.29 20.22
N ILE A 91 -6.75 -15.24 20.75
CA ILE A 91 -8.21 -15.05 20.77
C ILE A 91 -8.82 -14.91 19.35
N MET A 92 -7.98 -14.61 18.33
CA MET A 92 -8.39 -14.51 16.93
C MET A 92 -8.21 -15.81 16.15
N ALA A 93 -7.63 -16.85 16.73
CA ALA A 93 -7.25 -18.08 16.03
C ALA A 93 -8.44 -18.78 15.34
N ASP A 94 -9.63 -18.76 15.96
CA ASP A 94 -10.83 -19.41 15.44
C ASP A 94 -11.39 -18.73 14.16
N PHE A 95 -10.96 -17.50 13.88
CA PHE A 95 -11.38 -16.73 12.70
C PHE A 95 -10.44 -16.89 11.52
N MET A 96 -9.43 -17.74 11.60
CA MET A 96 -8.34 -17.76 10.64
C MET A 96 -7.87 -19.15 10.28
N GLU A 97 -7.53 -19.29 8.98
CA GLU A 97 -6.79 -20.42 8.44
C GLU A 97 -5.56 -19.85 7.70
N ILE A 98 -4.36 -20.27 8.08
CA ILE A 98 -3.11 -19.75 7.53
C ILE A 98 -2.35 -20.85 6.80
N SER A 99 -1.92 -20.58 5.56
CA SER A 99 -1.13 -21.53 4.78
C SER A 99 -0.09 -20.84 3.91
N ARG A 100 1.06 -21.49 3.70
CA ARG A 100 2.07 -21.07 2.71
C ARG A 100 1.76 -21.62 1.31
N HIS A 101 0.97 -22.68 1.23
CA HIS A 101 0.44 -23.24 -0.01
C HIS A 101 -1.02 -22.81 -0.13
N LEU A 102 -1.50 -22.61 -1.35
CA LEU A 102 -2.90 -22.31 -1.60
C LEU A 102 -3.66 -23.64 -1.71
N PRO A 103 -4.54 -23.99 -0.74
CA PRO A 103 -5.43 -25.13 -0.90
C PRO A 103 -6.38 -24.93 -2.08
N GLU A 104 -6.71 -26.02 -2.79
CA GLU A 104 -7.49 -25.95 -4.03
C GLU A 104 -8.92 -25.45 -3.80
N ASP A 105 -9.50 -25.77 -2.65
CA ASP A 105 -10.86 -25.42 -2.25
C ASP A 105 -11.01 -23.93 -1.86
N TRP A 106 -9.93 -23.26 -1.45
CA TRP A 106 -10.03 -21.89 -0.96
C TRP A 106 -10.57 -20.91 -1.98
N LEU A 107 -10.18 -21.02 -3.25
CA LEU A 107 -10.64 -20.11 -4.29
C LEU A 107 -12.08 -20.40 -4.73
N SER A 108 -12.46 -21.67 -4.78
CA SER A 108 -13.82 -22.07 -5.18
C SER A 108 -14.87 -21.77 -4.11
N GLU A 109 -14.47 -21.75 -2.84
CA GLU A 109 -15.35 -21.46 -1.70
C GLU A 109 -15.30 -19.98 -1.27
N ALA A 110 -14.43 -19.16 -1.89
CA ALA A 110 -14.30 -17.77 -1.51
C ALA A 110 -15.56 -16.96 -1.83
N ASP A 111 -16.13 -16.32 -0.82
CA ASP A 111 -17.18 -15.32 -0.98
C ASP A 111 -16.60 -13.93 -1.35
N ALA A 112 -15.32 -13.67 -1.02
CA ALA A 112 -14.56 -12.52 -1.48
C ALA A 112 -13.06 -12.85 -1.49
N LEU A 113 -12.30 -12.17 -2.35
CA LEU A 113 -10.87 -12.39 -2.55
C LEU A 113 -10.10 -11.07 -2.56
N VAL A 114 -9.08 -10.95 -1.71
CA VAL A 114 -8.12 -9.84 -1.69
C VAL A 114 -6.76 -10.33 -2.13
N VAL A 115 -6.17 -9.69 -3.14
CA VAL A 115 -4.89 -10.09 -3.71
C VAL A 115 -3.91 -8.92 -3.71
N PHE A 116 -2.77 -9.12 -3.08
CA PHE A 116 -1.63 -8.20 -3.13
C PHE A 116 -0.53 -8.82 -4.00
N GLY A 117 -0.07 -8.11 -5.01
CA GLY A 117 1.00 -8.61 -5.87
C GLY A 117 1.20 -7.83 -7.16
N SER A 118 2.02 -8.39 -8.06
CA SER A 118 2.20 -7.82 -9.39
C SER A 118 0.92 -7.92 -10.24
N ASP A 119 0.84 -7.13 -11.31
CA ASP A 119 -0.28 -7.21 -12.25
C ASP A 119 -0.46 -8.61 -12.85
N GLN A 120 0.64 -9.35 -13.01
CA GLN A 120 0.59 -10.75 -13.41
C GLN A 120 -0.07 -11.63 -12.35
N THR A 121 0.25 -11.40 -11.07
CA THR A 121 -0.38 -12.09 -9.94
C THR A 121 -1.87 -11.79 -9.88
N LEU A 122 -2.25 -10.52 -10.04
CA LEU A 122 -3.66 -10.12 -10.02
C LEU A 122 -4.44 -10.80 -11.15
N ARG A 123 -3.91 -10.80 -12.36
CA ARG A 123 -4.54 -11.50 -13.51
C ARG A 123 -4.70 -12.99 -13.25
N HIS A 124 -3.65 -13.66 -12.78
CA HIS A 124 -3.67 -15.08 -12.47
C HIS A 124 -4.78 -15.46 -11.48
N PHE A 125 -4.96 -14.69 -10.41
CA PHE A 125 -6.01 -14.96 -9.43
C PHE A 125 -7.39 -14.53 -9.92
N ARG A 126 -7.49 -13.42 -10.68
CA ARG A 126 -8.77 -13.00 -11.25
C ARG A 126 -9.36 -14.03 -12.22
N GLU A 127 -8.53 -14.66 -13.06
CA GLU A 127 -8.94 -15.70 -13.99
C GLU A 127 -9.41 -17.00 -13.30
N ARG A 128 -8.97 -17.24 -12.08
CA ARG A 128 -9.32 -18.41 -11.28
C ARG A 128 -10.45 -18.17 -10.29
N CYS A 129 -10.82 -16.93 -10.07
CA CYS A 129 -11.88 -16.53 -9.17
C CYS A 129 -13.22 -16.53 -9.91
N PRO A 130 -14.31 -17.04 -9.33
CA PRO A 130 -15.64 -16.93 -9.94
C PRO A 130 -16.01 -15.48 -10.27
N LEU A 131 -16.72 -15.26 -11.37
CA LEU A 131 -17.03 -13.92 -11.88
C LEU A 131 -17.80 -13.06 -10.86
N GLU A 132 -18.71 -13.68 -10.13
CA GLU A 132 -19.58 -13.02 -9.16
C GLU A 132 -18.91 -12.76 -7.81
N THR A 133 -17.73 -13.34 -7.56
CA THR A 133 -16.99 -13.14 -6.31
C THR A 133 -16.34 -11.78 -6.31
N PRO A 134 -16.60 -10.91 -5.31
CA PRO A 134 -15.86 -9.67 -5.10
C PRO A 134 -14.35 -9.91 -5.10
N PHE A 135 -13.65 -9.20 -5.98
CA PHE A 135 -12.21 -9.31 -6.17
C PHE A 135 -11.53 -7.96 -5.99
N ILE A 136 -10.75 -7.83 -4.94
CA ILE A 136 -9.98 -6.63 -4.66
C ILE A 136 -8.50 -6.91 -4.96
N GLY A 137 -7.98 -6.27 -5.99
CA GLY A 137 -6.59 -6.41 -6.41
C GLY A 137 -5.77 -5.18 -6.07
N HIS A 138 -4.74 -5.33 -5.22
CA HIS A 138 -3.75 -4.31 -4.92
C HIS A 138 -2.48 -4.58 -5.72
N GLY A 139 -2.40 -3.91 -6.88
CA GLY A 139 -1.30 -4.04 -7.84
C GLY A 139 -0.12 -3.12 -7.55
N HIS A 140 0.71 -2.92 -8.58
CA HIS A 140 1.86 -2.04 -8.46
C HIS A 140 1.42 -0.57 -8.40
N ARG A 141 1.78 0.08 -7.29
CA ARG A 141 1.59 1.52 -7.06
C ARG A 141 2.84 2.12 -6.45
N TYR A 142 2.94 3.44 -6.49
CA TYR A 142 4.08 4.17 -5.93
C TYR A 142 3.65 5.47 -5.26
N GLY A 143 4.37 5.83 -4.20
CA GLY A 143 4.22 7.11 -3.53
C GLY A 143 5.09 8.19 -4.15
N ILE A 144 4.62 9.43 -4.09
CA ILE A 144 5.41 10.63 -4.42
C ILE A 144 5.37 11.62 -3.27
N ALA A 145 6.33 12.55 -3.24
CA ALA A 145 6.26 13.72 -2.40
C ALA A 145 6.23 15.00 -3.26
N TRP A 146 5.49 15.99 -2.80
CA TRP A 146 5.58 17.36 -3.29
C TRP A 146 6.06 18.27 -2.15
N ILE A 147 7.31 18.72 -2.26
CA ILE A 147 7.97 19.55 -1.25
C ILE A 147 8.04 20.99 -1.75
N GLN A 148 7.30 21.88 -1.10
CA GLN A 148 7.23 23.28 -1.42
C GLN A 148 8.21 24.12 -0.56
N ASP A 149 8.59 23.59 0.62
CA ASP A 149 9.57 24.18 1.52
C ASP A 149 10.74 23.19 1.75
N PRO A 150 11.77 23.19 0.85
CA PRO A 150 12.89 22.29 0.95
C PRO A 150 13.83 22.71 2.10
N SER A 151 13.86 21.89 3.15
CA SER A 151 14.65 22.12 4.35
C SER A 151 15.38 20.84 4.78
N ALA A 152 16.27 20.95 5.77
CA ALA A 152 16.91 19.79 6.38
C ALA A 152 15.89 18.89 7.08
N GLU A 153 14.82 19.45 7.66
CA GLU A 153 13.71 18.72 8.26
C GLU A 153 12.94 17.95 7.17
N ALA A 154 12.57 18.61 6.06
CA ALA A 154 11.93 17.94 4.93
C ALA A 154 12.77 16.78 4.40
N ALA A 155 14.10 16.92 4.36
CA ALA A 155 15.00 15.86 3.94
C ALA A 155 15.01 14.67 4.91
N GLN A 156 14.95 14.90 6.22
CA GLN A 156 14.84 13.84 7.24
C GLN A 156 13.52 13.08 7.13
N LEU A 157 12.40 13.80 6.97
CA LEU A 157 11.08 13.21 6.79
C LEU A 157 11.02 12.39 5.48
N ALA A 158 11.58 12.91 4.39
CA ALA A 158 11.66 12.20 3.12
C ALA A 158 12.54 10.95 3.23
N ALA A 159 13.69 11.03 3.91
CA ALA A 159 14.58 9.88 4.14
C ALA A 159 13.89 8.77 4.93
N ARG A 160 13.04 9.13 5.91
CA ARG A 160 12.19 8.16 6.64
C ARG A 160 11.21 7.46 5.72
N ASP A 161 10.46 8.19 4.89
CA ASP A 161 9.48 7.62 3.97
C ASP A 161 10.10 6.76 2.86
N ILE A 162 11.33 7.09 2.44
CA ILE A 162 12.12 6.30 1.49
C ILE A 162 12.72 5.07 2.20
N GLY A 163 13.27 5.27 3.40
CA GLY A 163 14.11 4.29 4.08
C GLY A 163 13.33 3.14 4.73
N LEU A 164 12.15 3.44 5.28
CA LEU A 164 11.33 2.43 5.94
C LEU A 164 10.96 1.29 4.97
N PHE A 165 11.07 0.04 5.46
CA PHE A 165 10.87 -1.18 4.67
C PHE A 165 11.71 -1.24 3.39
N ASP A 166 12.87 -0.55 3.38
CA ASP A 166 13.82 -0.52 2.26
C ASP A 166 13.16 -0.10 0.92
N GLN A 167 12.13 0.75 0.98
CA GLN A 167 11.34 1.22 -0.17
C GLN A 167 10.61 0.08 -0.93
N ASN A 168 10.37 -1.07 -0.30
CA ASN A 168 9.71 -2.21 -0.95
C ASN A 168 8.18 -2.18 -0.85
N GLY A 169 7.62 -1.21 -0.11
CA GLY A 169 6.18 -1.03 0.02
C GLY A 169 5.57 -0.16 -1.10
N CYS A 170 4.29 -0.42 -1.44
CA CYS A 170 3.54 0.42 -2.38
C CYS A 170 3.36 1.87 -1.89
N LEU A 171 3.46 2.12 -0.59
CA LEU A 171 3.35 3.45 0.01
C LEU A 171 4.68 4.22 0.01
N SER A 172 5.80 3.59 -0.35
CA SER A 172 7.12 4.20 -0.31
C SER A 172 7.27 5.26 -1.41
N LEU A 173 7.96 6.34 -1.07
CA LEU A 173 8.25 7.42 -2.02
C LEU A 173 9.25 6.97 -3.07
N GLN A 174 8.90 7.11 -4.35
CA GLN A 174 9.81 6.84 -5.48
C GLN A 174 10.25 8.11 -6.20
N THR A 175 9.46 9.19 -6.11
CA THR A 175 9.77 10.48 -6.73
C THR A 175 9.43 11.61 -5.77
N ILE A 176 10.32 12.61 -5.72
CA ILE A 176 10.09 13.87 -5.01
C ILE A 176 10.06 14.98 -6.02
N TYR A 177 8.99 15.75 -6.03
CA TYR A 177 8.79 16.94 -6.85
C TYR A 177 9.01 18.20 -6.03
N LEU A 178 9.84 19.12 -6.55
CA LEU A 178 10.15 20.40 -5.91
C LEU A 178 10.69 21.41 -6.93
N GLU A 179 10.64 22.71 -6.59
CA GLU A 179 11.10 23.78 -7.47
C GLU A 179 12.61 23.74 -7.76
N GLN A 180 13.41 23.37 -6.75
CA GLN A 180 14.87 23.35 -6.83
C GLN A 180 15.43 21.97 -6.46
N PRO A 181 15.21 20.93 -7.29
CA PRO A 181 15.56 19.57 -6.95
C PRO A 181 17.05 19.35 -6.67
N ARG A 182 17.92 20.02 -7.41
CA ARG A 182 19.37 19.90 -7.22
C ARG A 182 19.86 20.44 -5.87
N ALA A 183 19.30 21.56 -5.42
CA ALA A 183 19.65 22.12 -4.12
C ALA A 183 19.24 21.21 -2.96
N PHE A 184 18.19 20.41 -3.16
CA PHE A 184 17.71 19.47 -2.16
C PHE A 184 18.51 18.15 -2.13
N GLY A 185 19.15 17.75 -3.23
CA GLY A 185 19.93 16.52 -3.35
C GLY A 185 20.95 16.30 -2.23
N PRO A 186 21.84 17.26 -1.93
CA PRO A 186 22.80 17.12 -0.83
C PRO A 186 22.17 17.01 0.56
N LEU A 187 21.04 17.69 0.80
CA LEU A 187 20.31 17.59 2.07
C LEU A 187 19.71 16.19 2.25
N LEU A 188 19.09 15.67 1.19
CA LEU A 188 18.52 14.32 1.21
C LEU A 188 19.62 13.25 1.32
N ALA A 189 20.77 13.42 0.64
CA ALA A 189 21.90 12.52 0.74
C ALA A 189 22.41 12.40 2.19
N LYS A 190 22.56 13.55 2.87
CA LYS A 190 22.95 13.58 4.29
C LYS A 190 21.90 12.90 5.18
N ALA A 191 20.62 13.11 4.91
CA ALA A 191 19.54 12.51 5.67
C ALA A 191 19.45 10.99 5.46
N LEU A 192 19.62 10.50 4.21
CA LEU A 192 19.64 9.05 3.92
C LEU A 192 20.87 8.36 4.50
N GLU A 193 22.03 9.03 4.53
CA GLU A 193 23.22 8.49 5.18
C GLU A 193 23.02 8.33 6.70
N ALA A 194 22.41 9.33 7.35
CA ALA A 194 22.05 9.25 8.76
C ALA A 194 21.02 8.14 9.02
N PHE A 195 20.00 8.03 8.17
CA PHE A 195 18.99 6.99 8.28
C PHE A 195 19.60 5.58 8.09
N GLU A 196 20.51 5.40 7.14
CA GLU A 196 21.23 4.13 6.92
C GLU A 196 22.07 3.75 8.14
N ALA A 197 22.72 4.72 8.80
CA ALA A 197 23.52 4.45 9.99
C ALA A 197 22.66 3.94 11.17
N GLU A 198 21.44 4.43 11.32
CA GLU A 198 20.50 4.02 12.37
C GLU A 198 19.70 2.76 11.99
N HIS A 199 19.37 2.63 10.71
CA HIS A 199 18.54 1.58 10.15
C HIS A 199 19.22 0.95 8.92
N PRO A 200 20.27 0.14 9.12
CA PRO A 200 20.99 -0.46 8.02
C PRO A 200 20.07 -1.28 7.11
N ARG A 201 20.19 -1.05 5.80
CA ARG A 201 19.37 -1.76 4.81
C ARG A 201 19.64 -3.26 4.86
N ALA A 202 18.58 -4.05 4.69
CA ALA A 202 18.70 -5.49 4.55
C ALA A 202 19.59 -5.88 3.35
N LYS A 203 20.28 -7.02 3.47
CA LYS A 203 21.14 -7.51 2.40
C LYS A 203 20.32 -7.85 1.15
N LEU A 204 20.70 -7.28 0.02
CA LEU A 204 20.06 -7.54 -1.26
C LEU A 204 20.49 -8.85 -1.87
N ASP A 205 19.61 -9.45 -2.65
CA ASP A 205 19.97 -10.49 -3.60
C ASP A 205 20.85 -9.92 -4.74
N ARG A 206 21.46 -10.83 -5.51
CA ARG A 206 22.37 -10.44 -6.61
C ARG A 206 21.67 -9.68 -7.74
N SER A 207 20.41 -10.03 -8.02
CA SER A 207 19.63 -9.39 -9.09
C SER A 207 19.32 -7.94 -8.74
N SER A 208 18.77 -7.70 -7.54
CA SER A 208 18.44 -6.38 -7.03
C SER A 208 19.68 -5.47 -6.91
N SER A 209 20.78 -6.02 -6.37
CA SER A 209 22.04 -5.30 -6.28
C SER A 209 22.63 -4.97 -7.66
N GLY A 210 22.54 -5.90 -8.61
CA GLY A 210 22.97 -5.69 -9.99
C GLY A 210 22.16 -4.62 -10.70
N ALA A 211 20.84 -4.62 -10.54
CA ALA A 211 19.96 -3.62 -11.12
C ALA A 211 20.31 -2.18 -10.64
N ILE A 212 20.53 -2.00 -9.33
CA ILE A 212 20.93 -0.70 -8.78
C ILE A 212 22.31 -0.28 -9.32
N SER A 213 23.29 -1.21 -9.37
CA SER A 213 24.62 -0.91 -9.87
C SER A 213 24.58 -0.49 -11.35
N THR A 214 23.81 -1.20 -12.18
CA THR A 214 23.63 -0.86 -13.60
C THR A 214 22.98 0.51 -13.76
N LEU A 215 21.93 0.82 -12.98
CA LEU A 215 21.29 2.13 -12.99
C LEU A 215 22.27 3.25 -12.59
N ARG A 216 23.09 3.03 -11.57
CA ARG A 216 24.10 4.02 -11.16
C ARG A 216 25.12 4.29 -12.25
N GLU A 217 25.63 3.26 -12.94
CA GLU A 217 26.57 3.42 -14.05
C GLU A 217 25.93 4.21 -15.21
N GLU A 218 24.67 3.90 -15.55
CA GLU A 218 23.92 4.64 -16.55
C GLU A 218 23.77 6.12 -16.14
N MET A 219 23.39 6.39 -14.90
CA MET A 219 23.20 7.76 -14.41
C MET A 219 24.52 8.53 -14.31
N ARG A 220 25.64 7.89 -13.96
CA ARG A 220 26.97 8.54 -14.01
C ARG A 220 27.33 8.93 -15.43
N PHE A 221 27.09 8.06 -16.40
CA PHE A 221 27.32 8.35 -17.82
C PHE A 221 26.47 9.53 -18.28
N LEU A 222 25.17 9.53 -17.98
CA LEU A 222 24.26 10.61 -18.34
C LEU A 222 24.66 11.93 -17.65
N ALA A 223 24.95 11.93 -16.37
CA ALA A 223 25.37 13.13 -15.63
C ALA A 223 26.70 13.72 -16.16
N ALA A 224 27.63 12.88 -16.64
CA ALA A 224 28.87 13.34 -17.23
C ALA A 224 28.70 13.96 -18.63
N ASN A 225 27.71 13.48 -19.42
CA ASN A 225 27.48 13.94 -20.79
C ASN A 225 26.40 15.01 -20.90
N ASP A 226 25.45 15.05 -19.96
CA ASP A 226 24.35 16.01 -19.92
C ASP A 226 24.08 16.46 -18.45
N PRO A 227 25.04 17.21 -17.88
CA PRO A 227 24.96 17.65 -16.47
C PRO A 227 23.82 18.64 -16.22
N GLU A 228 23.22 19.22 -17.23
CA GLU A 228 22.05 20.09 -17.07
C GLU A 228 20.78 19.30 -16.72
N ASN A 229 20.67 18.08 -17.22
CA ASN A 229 19.48 17.27 -17.08
C ASN A 229 19.62 16.09 -16.09
N TYR A 230 20.85 15.76 -15.68
CA TYR A 230 21.11 14.63 -14.79
C TYR A 230 22.12 14.97 -13.71
N GLU A 231 21.90 14.43 -12.51
CA GLU A 231 22.85 14.43 -11.40
C GLU A 231 22.62 13.21 -10.52
N LEU A 232 23.67 12.69 -9.89
CA LEU A 232 23.61 11.49 -9.07
C LEU A 232 24.28 11.74 -7.72
N TRP A 233 23.59 11.38 -6.64
CA TRP A 233 24.17 11.23 -5.30
C TRP A 233 23.96 9.79 -4.86
N GLU A 234 24.96 9.20 -4.26
CA GLU A 234 24.94 7.77 -3.91
C GLU A 234 25.80 7.47 -2.70
N SER A 235 25.42 6.43 -1.96
CA SER A 235 26.22 5.90 -0.86
C SER A 235 27.57 5.40 -1.36
N GLN A 236 28.63 5.69 -0.59
CA GLN A 236 30.00 5.26 -0.93
C GLN A 236 30.27 3.84 -0.45
N GLY A 237 30.96 3.05 -1.28
CA GLY A 237 31.35 1.69 -0.94
C GLY A 237 30.21 0.66 -0.84
N SER A 238 28.98 1.08 -1.09
CA SER A 238 27.78 0.25 -1.04
C SER A 238 26.69 0.75 -1.99
N THR A 239 25.58 0.01 -2.10
CA THR A 239 24.36 0.46 -2.81
C THR A 239 23.25 0.85 -1.83
N ALA A 240 23.59 1.32 -0.62
CA ALA A 240 22.63 1.53 0.46
C ALA A 240 21.51 2.51 0.11
N TRP A 241 21.80 3.58 -0.60
CA TRP A 241 20.82 4.54 -1.11
C TRP A 241 21.32 5.23 -2.39
N THR A 242 20.40 5.65 -3.23
CA THR A 242 20.67 6.31 -4.52
C THR A 242 19.66 7.43 -4.74
N ILE A 243 20.13 8.63 -5.07
CA ILE A 243 19.30 9.78 -5.44
C ILE A 243 19.68 10.18 -6.87
N ILE A 244 18.67 10.31 -7.72
CA ILE A 244 18.84 10.67 -9.12
C ILE A 244 18.06 11.96 -9.39
N PHE A 245 18.74 13.03 -9.72
CA PHE A 245 18.08 14.18 -10.33
C PHE A 245 17.89 13.91 -11.82
N GLN A 246 16.67 14.15 -12.28
CA GLN A 246 16.34 14.13 -13.69
C GLN A 246 15.41 15.30 -14.02
N ASN A 247 15.85 16.17 -14.95
CA ASN A 247 15.07 17.33 -15.40
C ASN A 247 13.92 16.90 -16.31
N SER A 248 12.95 16.22 -15.71
CA SER A 248 11.76 15.69 -16.39
C SER A 248 10.60 15.62 -15.40
N HIS A 249 9.40 15.96 -15.83
CA HIS A 249 8.19 15.84 -15.02
C HIS A 249 7.60 14.43 -15.02
N HIS A 250 8.03 13.57 -15.96
CA HIS A 250 7.50 12.21 -16.08
C HIS A 250 8.09 11.27 -15.04
N PRO A 251 7.28 10.55 -14.27
CA PRO A 251 7.79 9.61 -13.30
C PRO A 251 8.51 8.45 -13.97
N THR A 252 9.56 7.99 -13.33
CA THR A 252 10.25 6.74 -13.66
C THR A 252 10.10 5.80 -12.47
N LEU A 253 9.75 4.55 -12.73
CA LEU A 253 9.68 3.55 -11.67
C LEU A 253 11.07 3.32 -11.08
N SER A 254 11.15 3.44 -9.77
CA SER A 254 12.36 3.10 -9.02
C SER A 254 12.53 1.58 -8.92
N PRO A 255 13.75 1.06 -8.93
CA PRO A 255 14.01 -0.33 -8.58
C PRO A 255 13.79 -0.62 -7.08
N GLY A 256 13.30 0.36 -6.31
CA GLY A 256 13.16 0.27 -4.87
C GLY A 256 14.52 0.34 -4.16
N ASN A 257 14.58 -0.24 -2.96
CA ASN A 257 15.82 -0.36 -2.21
C ASN A 257 16.52 0.99 -1.97
N ARG A 258 15.75 1.99 -1.57
CA ARG A 258 16.20 3.37 -1.28
C ARG A 258 16.78 4.09 -2.49
N THR A 259 16.18 3.86 -3.67
CA THR A 259 16.48 4.60 -4.89
C THR A 259 15.34 5.58 -5.18
N VAL A 260 15.62 6.88 -5.24
CA VAL A 260 14.61 7.95 -5.38
C VAL A 260 14.99 8.94 -6.47
N TYR A 261 13.97 9.44 -7.18
CA TYR A 261 14.13 10.48 -8.18
C TYR A 261 13.76 11.86 -7.63
N LEU A 262 14.59 12.86 -7.87
CA LEU A 262 14.30 14.27 -7.67
C LEU A 262 13.93 14.91 -9.00
N ARG A 263 12.80 15.62 -9.05
CA ARG A 263 12.27 16.19 -10.29
C ARG A 263 11.70 17.58 -10.06
N PRO A 264 11.72 18.44 -11.10
CA PRO A 264 11.01 19.71 -11.05
C PRO A 264 9.52 19.46 -10.91
N THR A 265 8.82 20.33 -10.15
CA THR A 265 7.38 20.27 -9.95
C THR A 265 6.65 20.39 -11.30
N PRO A 266 5.77 19.46 -11.66
CA PRO A 266 4.97 19.60 -12.87
C PRO A 266 3.92 20.70 -12.70
N SER A 267 3.48 21.29 -13.80
CA SER A 267 2.37 22.26 -13.80
C SER A 267 1.04 21.60 -13.41
N ASP A 268 0.90 20.30 -13.63
CA ASP A 268 -0.29 19.51 -13.32
C ASP A 268 0.11 18.07 -12.95
N PHE A 269 -0.43 17.57 -11.84
CA PHE A 269 -0.23 16.20 -11.37
C PHE A 269 -1.23 15.20 -11.98
N SER A 270 -2.25 15.65 -12.73
CA SER A 270 -3.29 14.78 -13.28
C SER A 270 -2.79 13.71 -14.24
N ALA A 271 -1.62 13.93 -14.86
CA ALA A 271 -0.98 12.94 -15.72
C ALA A 271 -0.37 11.75 -14.98
N LEU A 272 -0.21 11.85 -13.64
CA LEU A 272 0.34 10.78 -12.83
C LEU A 272 -0.72 9.73 -12.55
N GLN A 273 -0.40 8.49 -12.87
CA GLN A 273 -1.30 7.34 -12.68
C GLN A 273 -0.71 6.36 -11.67
N ASN A 274 -1.54 5.49 -11.14
CA ASN A 274 -1.14 4.44 -10.20
C ASN A 274 -0.47 4.95 -8.92
N LEU A 275 -0.86 6.13 -8.46
CA LEU A 275 -0.36 6.66 -7.19
C LEU A 275 -1.02 5.92 -6.02
N SER A 276 -0.20 5.56 -5.03
CA SER A 276 -0.67 5.12 -3.71
C SER A 276 -0.94 6.29 -2.78
N GLY A 277 -0.19 7.38 -2.95
CA GLY A 277 -0.33 8.58 -2.15
C GLY A 277 0.61 9.71 -2.56
N ILE A 278 0.28 10.90 -2.08
CA ILE A 278 1.09 12.12 -2.23
C ILE A 278 1.41 12.67 -0.85
N ALA A 279 2.70 12.67 -0.50
CA ALA A 279 3.20 13.36 0.69
C ALA A 279 3.37 14.85 0.42
N LEU A 280 2.92 15.70 1.32
CA LEU A 280 3.06 17.16 1.22
C LEU A 280 3.97 17.71 2.30
N HIS A 281 4.81 18.69 1.94
CA HIS A 281 5.56 19.50 2.89
C HIS A 281 5.69 20.96 2.41
N PRO A 282 5.21 21.97 3.20
CA PRO A 282 4.37 21.81 4.39
C PRO A 282 3.05 21.10 4.10
N TYR A 283 2.46 20.46 5.12
CA TYR A 283 1.19 19.76 4.95
C TYR A 283 0.01 20.73 4.95
N GLU A 284 -0.58 20.88 3.79
CA GLU A 284 -1.86 21.56 3.61
C GLU A 284 -2.82 20.61 2.90
N PRO A 285 -3.96 20.22 3.52
CA PRO A 285 -4.91 19.32 2.89
C PRO A 285 -5.40 19.86 1.54
N ARG A 286 -5.28 19.05 0.50
CA ARG A 286 -5.69 19.38 -0.88
C ARG A 286 -6.53 18.27 -1.46
N PHE A 287 -7.64 18.62 -2.08
CA PHE A 287 -8.58 17.66 -2.69
C PHE A 287 -8.51 17.67 -4.22
N ASP A 288 -7.69 18.53 -4.79
CA ASP A 288 -7.48 18.70 -6.24
C ASP A 288 -6.35 17.81 -6.80
N LEU A 289 -5.63 17.09 -5.94
CA LEU A 289 -4.55 16.20 -6.36
C LEU A 289 -5.08 14.80 -6.71
N PRO A 290 -4.54 14.16 -7.76
CA PRO A 290 -5.04 12.90 -8.30
C PRO A 290 -4.54 11.69 -7.49
N SER A 291 -4.85 11.63 -6.20
CA SER A 291 -4.40 10.54 -5.33
C SER A 291 -5.46 10.11 -4.35
N PRO A 292 -5.57 8.81 -4.06
CA PRO A 292 -6.47 8.29 -3.03
C PRO A 292 -6.08 8.70 -1.62
N ARG A 293 -4.81 9.09 -1.40
CA ARG A 293 -4.31 9.52 -0.09
C ARG A 293 -3.36 10.70 -0.22
N ILE A 294 -3.62 11.76 0.58
CA ILE A 294 -2.76 12.93 0.74
C ILE A 294 -2.41 13.01 2.23
N PHE A 295 -1.13 13.16 2.55
CA PHE A 295 -0.64 13.01 3.91
C PHE A 295 0.61 13.87 4.16
N PRO A 296 0.97 14.16 5.44
CA PRO A 296 2.22 14.84 5.78
C PRO A 296 3.44 14.02 5.36
N LEU A 297 4.47 14.68 4.87
CA LEU A 297 5.77 14.05 4.64
C LEU A 297 6.29 13.40 5.94
N GLY A 298 6.85 12.21 5.86
CA GLY A 298 7.28 11.39 6.99
C GLY A 298 6.24 10.38 7.47
N GLU A 299 5.01 10.38 6.90
CA GLU A 299 3.92 9.50 7.30
C GLU A 299 3.44 8.54 6.19
N ALA A 300 4.26 8.35 5.15
CA ALA A 300 3.90 7.47 4.04
C ALA A 300 3.51 6.06 4.51
N GLN A 301 4.28 5.49 5.41
CA GLN A 301 4.10 4.12 5.90
C GLN A 301 3.08 3.99 7.04
N PHE A 302 2.42 5.07 7.44
CA PHE A 302 1.49 5.11 8.57
C PHE A 302 0.08 5.56 8.13
N PRO A 303 -0.61 4.79 7.27
CA PRO A 303 -1.97 5.11 6.89
C PRO A 303 -2.90 5.00 8.11
N PRO A 304 -3.96 5.82 8.20
CA PRO A 304 -4.98 5.66 9.23
C PRO A 304 -5.65 4.28 9.16
N ALA A 305 -6.12 3.77 10.29
CA ALA A 305 -6.93 2.57 10.29
C ALA A 305 -8.20 2.77 9.43
N LEU A 306 -8.61 1.72 8.75
CA LEU A 306 -9.83 1.70 7.92
C LEU A 306 -9.82 2.75 6.78
N TRP A 307 -8.64 3.20 6.34
CA TRP A 307 -8.55 4.08 5.17
C TRP A 307 -8.90 3.33 3.88
N ALA A 308 -9.38 4.08 2.88
CA ALA A 308 -9.69 3.52 1.56
C ALA A 308 -8.39 3.23 0.79
N HIS A 309 -7.82 2.03 0.99
CA HIS A 309 -6.61 1.60 0.31
C HIS A 309 -6.82 1.63 -1.21
N ASP A 310 -5.99 2.36 -1.93
CA ASP A 310 -6.12 2.59 -3.38
C ASP A 310 -7.46 3.23 -3.81
N GLY A 311 -8.14 3.92 -2.89
CA GLY A 311 -9.46 4.49 -3.12
C GLY A 311 -10.61 3.47 -2.99
N VAL A 312 -10.32 2.25 -2.55
CA VAL A 312 -11.31 1.18 -2.36
C VAL A 312 -11.78 1.17 -0.91
N LEU A 313 -13.08 1.28 -0.68
CA LEU A 313 -13.66 1.24 0.67
C LEU A 313 -13.36 -0.11 1.34
N PRO A 314 -12.87 -0.12 2.59
CA PRO A 314 -12.31 -1.32 3.20
C PRO A 314 -13.32 -2.45 3.44
N LEU A 315 -14.56 -2.14 3.75
CA LEU A 315 -15.59 -3.14 4.04
C LEU A 315 -16.58 -3.31 2.89
N ALA A 316 -17.08 -2.20 2.32
CA ALA A 316 -18.09 -2.22 1.27
C ALA A 316 -17.64 -2.97 0.00
N SER A 317 -16.33 -2.95 -0.29
CA SER A 317 -15.78 -3.66 -1.45
C SER A 317 -15.72 -5.19 -1.29
N LEU A 318 -15.81 -5.68 -0.05
CA LEU A 318 -15.70 -7.09 0.30
C LEU A 318 -17.06 -7.78 0.46
N VAL A 319 -18.15 -7.04 0.36
CA VAL A 319 -19.52 -7.56 0.49
C VAL A 319 -20.20 -7.62 -0.87
N SER A 320 -21.15 -8.52 -1.02
CA SER A 320 -22.02 -8.59 -2.19
C SER A 320 -23.40 -8.02 -1.87
N HIS A 321 -24.14 -7.65 -2.93
CA HIS A 321 -25.50 -7.16 -2.79
C HIS A 321 -26.48 -8.18 -3.38
N GLN A 322 -27.55 -8.50 -2.63
CA GLN A 322 -28.65 -9.30 -3.20
C GLN A 322 -29.26 -8.53 -4.36
N THR A 323 -29.18 -9.09 -5.55
CA THR A 323 -29.99 -8.63 -6.67
C THR A 323 -31.45 -8.94 -6.34
N ILE A 324 -32.21 -7.94 -5.92
CA ILE A 324 -33.68 -8.10 -5.78
C ILE A 324 -34.22 -8.23 -7.20
N SER A 325 -34.33 -9.46 -7.69
CA SER A 325 -35.10 -9.73 -8.91
C SER A 325 -36.55 -9.32 -8.61
N PRO A 326 -37.15 -8.36 -9.35
CA PRO A 326 -38.56 -8.06 -9.16
C PRO A 326 -39.33 -9.36 -9.42
N LYS A 327 -40.08 -9.85 -8.42
CA LYS A 327 -41.05 -10.92 -8.65
C LYS A 327 -42.02 -10.40 -9.69
N ILE A 328 -41.87 -10.83 -10.94
CA ILE A 328 -42.87 -10.64 -11.97
C ILE A 328 -44.06 -11.50 -11.51
N ASN A 329 -45.02 -10.86 -10.84
CA ASN A 329 -46.30 -11.49 -10.60
C ASN A 329 -46.96 -11.73 -11.97
N ALA A 330 -46.78 -12.92 -12.50
CA ALA A 330 -47.61 -13.40 -13.60
C ALA A 330 -49.05 -13.50 -13.04
N SER A 331 -49.79 -12.41 -13.15
CA SER A 331 -51.25 -12.46 -12.99
C SER A 331 -51.81 -13.38 -14.06
N SER A 332 -52.23 -14.56 -13.65
CA SER A 332 -53.01 -15.47 -14.44
C SER A 332 -54.32 -14.80 -14.87
N GLY A 333 -54.32 -14.20 -16.05
CA GLY A 333 -55.56 -13.87 -16.74
C GLY A 333 -56.21 -15.15 -17.23
N LYS A 334 -57.15 -15.67 -16.47
CA LYS A 334 -58.18 -16.55 -16.97
C LYS A 334 -59.31 -15.68 -17.49
N SER A 335 -59.60 -15.78 -18.75
CA SER A 335 -60.93 -15.66 -19.32
C SER A 335 -60.94 -16.26 -20.72
#